data_1c4a82efa391a6a3df472c138539ce8d
#
_entry.id   1c4a82efa391a6a3df472c138539ce8d
#
_cell.length_a   1.000
_cell.length_b   1.000
_cell.length_c   1.000
_cell.angle_alpha   90.00
_cell.angle_beta   90.00
_cell.angle_gamma   90.00
#
_symmetry.space_group_name_H-M   'P 1'
#
loop_
_entity.id
_entity.type
_entity.pdbx_description
1 polymer ?
#
loop_
_entity_poly.entity_id
_entity_poly.type
_entity_poly.pdbx_seq_one_letter_code
_entity_poly.pdbx_strand_id
1 'polypeptide(L)'
;VDASLSVLKSLKHVVSRRGAFTVHIGSDEIPARVRVLGPESIAPGEQGLIRIHLSRPIPLLPGDRYVLRESGRSETVGGGEILDINPKLPASRAIPTRDIQRVINERGWVTSADLRLLTGINVEPMFNNWIVSPQELDKTIAHIESVMATKDPNGVDLASFTEQHSAVISTLTTLSITDGRVRIAGVHDALLEHPIIERLAREACAPNPPTDISPPELRRLAKAGLLFEREGEWFHITALETAQQTARELLAISAEGFTMSQFREALGVTRKHAVPLASELDARGMTRRRGDLRIAGPKL
;
A
#
# COMPACT_ATOMS: atom_id res chain seq x y z
N VAL A 1 -25.06 -6.41 18.47
CA VAL A 1 -24.53 -5.22 19.14
C VAL A 1 -24.32 -5.51 20.61
N ASP A 2 -23.39 -4.82 21.26
CA ASP A 2 -23.18 -4.90 22.69
C ASP A 2 -23.71 -3.64 23.39
N ALA A 3 -24.31 -3.82 24.56
CA ALA A 3 -25.02 -2.74 25.25
C ALA A 3 -24.91 -2.88 26.79
N SER A 4 -25.11 -1.77 27.49
CA SER A 4 -25.39 -1.80 28.92
C SER A 4 -26.87 -2.14 29.17
N LEU A 5 -27.19 -2.75 30.28
CA LEU A 5 -28.57 -2.99 30.72
C LEU A 5 -28.70 -2.66 32.22
N SER A 6 -29.63 -1.77 32.52
CA SER A 6 -30.11 -1.53 33.89
C SER A 6 -31.48 -2.23 34.06
N VAL A 7 -31.51 -3.26 34.90
CA VAL A 7 -32.70 -4.05 35.15
C VAL A 7 -33.61 -3.33 36.16
N LEU A 8 -34.91 -3.26 35.87
CA LEU A 8 -35.88 -2.61 36.76
C LEU A 8 -35.94 -3.33 38.12
N LYS A 9 -35.97 -2.56 39.21
CA LYS A 9 -36.12 -3.07 40.59
C LYS A 9 -37.45 -3.81 40.79
N SER A 10 -38.47 -3.44 40.03
CA SER A 10 -39.82 -4.05 40.11
C SER A 10 -39.89 -5.42 39.46
N LEU A 11 -38.89 -5.82 38.66
CA LEU A 11 -38.85 -7.13 38.03
C LEU A 11 -38.72 -8.23 39.09
N LYS A 12 -39.44 -9.35 38.92
CA LYS A 12 -39.48 -10.45 39.90
C LYS A 12 -38.57 -11.62 39.54
N HIS A 13 -37.79 -11.51 38.47
CA HIS A 13 -36.91 -12.55 37.99
C HIS A 13 -35.64 -11.96 37.42
N VAL A 14 -34.60 -12.77 37.28
CA VAL A 14 -33.31 -12.37 36.71
C VAL A 14 -33.37 -12.34 35.18
N VAL A 15 -32.57 -11.48 34.56
CA VAL A 15 -32.36 -11.48 33.12
C VAL A 15 -31.24 -12.45 32.79
N SER A 16 -31.53 -13.43 31.95
CA SER A 16 -30.55 -14.43 31.48
C SER A 16 -30.64 -14.64 29.97
N ARG A 17 -29.93 -15.63 29.46
CA ARG A 17 -30.04 -16.06 28.04
C ARG A 17 -31.42 -16.61 27.67
N ARG A 18 -32.25 -16.97 28.63
CA ARG A 18 -33.57 -17.57 28.42
C ARG A 18 -34.60 -16.49 28.36
N GLY A 19 -35.41 -16.51 27.31
CA GLY A 19 -36.48 -15.56 27.10
C GLY A 19 -36.51 -15.04 25.65
N ALA A 20 -37.71 -14.69 25.21
CA ALA A 20 -37.93 -13.96 23.97
C ALA A 20 -38.03 -12.46 24.32
N PHE A 21 -37.21 -11.65 23.74
CA PHE A 21 -37.12 -10.24 24.04
C PHE A 21 -37.50 -9.41 22.81
N THR A 22 -37.97 -8.21 23.09
CA THR A 22 -38.22 -7.16 22.11
C THR A 22 -37.41 -5.93 22.52
N VAL A 23 -36.64 -5.40 21.60
CA VAL A 23 -35.89 -4.15 21.77
C VAL A 23 -36.69 -3.02 21.15
N HIS A 24 -36.96 -1.99 21.93
CA HIS A 24 -37.53 -0.73 21.47
C HIS A 24 -36.42 0.31 21.42
N ILE A 25 -36.13 0.82 20.22
CA ILE A 25 -35.09 1.80 20.00
C ILE A 25 -35.53 2.79 18.90
N GLY A 26 -35.51 4.09 19.22
CA GLY A 26 -36.15 5.09 18.37
C GLY A 26 -37.64 4.80 18.21
N SER A 27 -38.11 4.66 16.97
CA SER A 27 -39.48 4.26 16.63
C SER A 27 -39.63 2.76 16.33
N ASP A 28 -38.56 1.99 16.39
CA ASP A 28 -38.56 0.59 16.04
C ASP A 28 -38.87 -0.33 17.23
N GLU A 29 -39.58 -1.40 16.93
CA GLU A 29 -39.84 -2.53 17.81
C GLU A 29 -39.30 -3.80 17.13
N ILE A 30 -38.29 -4.45 17.73
CA ILE A 30 -37.51 -5.49 17.05
C ILE A 30 -37.38 -6.71 17.95
N PRO A 31 -37.81 -7.90 17.51
CA PRO A 31 -37.51 -9.14 18.19
C PRO A 31 -36.01 -9.36 18.31
N ALA A 32 -35.57 -9.77 19.50
CA ALA A 32 -34.16 -9.95 19.78
C ALA A 32 -33.90 -11.13 20.71
N ARG A 33 -32.68 -11.66 20.62
CA ARG A 33 -32.11 -12.57 21.62
C ARG A 33 -31.06 -11.83 22.42
N VAL A 34 -31.04 -12.06 23.73
CA VAL A 34 -30.13 -11.42 24.65
C VAL A 34 -29.18 -12.47 25.21
N ARG A 35 -27.91 -12.11 25.31
CA ARG A 35 -26.89 -12.86 26.02
C ARG A 35 -26.20 -11.94 27.02
N VAL A 36 -26.24 -12.28 28.29
CA VAL A 36 -25.49 -11.59 29.35
C VAL A 36 -24.01 -11.82 29.13
N LEU A 37 -23.22 -10.77 29.29
CA LEU A 37 -21.75 -10.79 29.16
C LEU A 37 -21.11 -10.82 30.57
N GLY A 38 -20.18 -11.73 30.78
CA GLY A 38 -19.55 -11.98 32.07
C GLY A 38 -20.37 -12.95 32.95
N PRO A 39 -21.30 -12.47 33.80
CA PRO A 39 -22.10 -13.33 34.69
C PRO A 39 -23.17 -14.12 33.92
N GLU A 40 -23.80 -15.10 34.59
CA GLU A 40 -24.88 -15.89 33.97
C GLU A 40 -26.21 -15.12 33.85
N SER A 41 -26.44 -14.16 34.76
CA SER A 41 -27.67 -13.37 34.85
C SER A 41 -27.42 -12.00 35.49
N ILE A 42 -28.39 -11.09 35.33
CA ILE A 42 -28.41 -9.78 35.97
C ILE A 42 -29.70 -9.74 36.83
N ALA A 43 -29.56 -9.44 38.12
CA ALA A 43 -30.66 -9.41 39.06
C ALA A 43 -31.47 -8.10 38.95
N PRO A 44 -32.73 -8.09 39.46
CA PRO A 44 -33.54 -6.88 39.54
C PRO A 44 -32.84 -5.78 40.34
N GLY A 45 -32.77 -4.59 39.74
CA GLY A 45 -32.09 -3.42 40.29
C GLY A 45 -30.58 -3.34 40.01
N GLU A 46 -29.99 -4.36 39.38
CA GLU A 46 -28.60 -4.38 39.01
C GLU A 46 -28.36 -3.85 37.59
N GLN A 47 -27.10 -3.57 37.32
CA GLN A 47 -26.61 -3.21 36.00
C GLN A 47 -25.64 -4.28 35.50
N GLY A 48 -25.66 -4.49 34.19
CA GLY A 48 -24.74 -5.42 33.53
C GLY A 48 -24.55 -5.11 32.06
N LEU A 49 -23.80 -5.98 31.42
CA LEU A 49 -23.49 -5.89 30.00
C LEU A 49 -24.19 -7.03 29.26
N ILE A 50 -24.76 -6.73 28.09
CA ILE A 50 -25.43 -7.72 27.28
C ILE A 50 -25.02 -7.61 25.82
N ARG A 51 -25.08 -8.74 25.10
CA ARG A 51 -25.08 -8.79 23.64
C ARG A 51 -26.51 -8.99 23.15
N ILE A 52 -26.95 -8.09 22.27
CA ILE A 52 -28.28 -8.12 21.65
C ILE A 52 -28.10 -8.60 20.22
N HIS A 53 -28.79 -9.69 19.89
CA HIS A 53 -28.91 -10.21 18.54
C HIS A 53 -30.27 -9.78 17.97
N LEU A 54 -30.25 -8.72 17.17
CA LEU A 54 -31.45 -8.20 16.50
C LEU A 54 -31.87 -9.12 15.36
N SER A 55 -33.18 -9.27 15.12
CA SER A 55 -33.71 -10.10 14.03
C SER A 55 -33.52 -9.50 12.63
N ARG A 56 -33.27 -8.20 12.54
CA ARG A 56 -32.98 -7.46 11.32
C ARG A 56 -31.95 -6.36 11.58
N PRO A 57 -31.17 -5.94 10.56
CA PRO A 57 -30.30 -4.78 10.70
C PRO A 57 -31.13 -3.49 10.82
N ILE A 58 -30.64 -2.56 11.63
CA ILE A 58 -31.12 -1.20 11.78
C ILE A 58 -29.95 -0.22 11.89
N PRO A 59 -30.11 1.04 11.52
CA PRO A 59 -29.10 2.05 11.78
C PRO A 59 -28.99 2.29 13.29
N LEU A 60 -27.79 2.19 13.82
CA LEU A 60 -27.49 2.39 15.24
C LEU A 60 -26.19 3.17 15.40
N LEU A 61 -26.16 3.98 16.45
CA LEU A 61 -24.95 4.65 16.91
C LEU A 61 -24.62 4.26 18.35
N PRO A 62 -23.35 4.24 18.74
CA PRO A 62 -22.96 4.14 20.14
C PRO A 62 -23.55 5.30 20.96
N GLY A 63 -24.21 4.97 22.07
CA GLY A 63 -24.95 5.92 22.90
C GLY A 63 -26.46 5.94 22.64
N ASP A 64 -26.95 5.30 21.58
CA ASP A 64 -28.40 5.14 21.38
C ASP A 64 -29.01 4.41 22.56
N ARG A 65 -30.12 4.96 23.08
CA ARG A 65 -30.85 4.37 24.19
C ARG A 65 -31.92 3.41 23.71
N TYR A 66 -32.11 2.34 24.45
CA TYR A 66 -33.14 1.35 24.15
C TYR A 66 -33.90 0.92 25.41
N VAL A 67 -35.08 0.37 25.21
CA VAL A 67 -35.87 -0.33 26.21
C VAL A 67 -35.98 -1.79 25.85
N LEU A 68 -35.76 -2.68 26.81
CA LEU A 68 -35.90 -4.12 26.66
C LEU A 68 -37.19 -4.61 27.31
N ARG A 69 -37.99 -5.35 26.54
CA ARG A 69 -39.22 -6.01 27.03
C ARG A 69 -39.12 -7.52 26.85
N GLU A 70 -39.67 -8.27 27.77
CA GLU A 70 -39.86 -9.72 27.62
C GLU A 70 -41.19 -10.02 26.98
N SER A 71 -41.17 -10.56 25.76
CA SER A 71 -42.38 -10.76 24.95
C SER A 71 -43.36 -11.75 25.57
N GLY A 72 -42.85 -12.84 26.19
CA GLY A 72 -43.68 -13.89 26.77
C GLY A 72 -44.51 -13.45 28.02
N ARG A 73 -44.06 -12.41 28.72
CA ARG A 73 -44.70 -11.82 29.89
C ARG A 73 -45.28 -10.43 29.64
N SER A 74 -45.06 -9.88 28.46
CA SER A 74 -45.41 -8.50 28.12
C SER A 74 -44.91 -7.46 29.14
N GLU A 75 -43.76 -7.72 29.76
CA GLU A 75 -43.19 -6.95 30.88
C GLU A 75 -41.95 -6.16 30.42
N THR A 76 -41.81 -4.91 30.88
CA THR A 76 -40.61 -4.15 30.66
C THR A 76 -39.51 -4.64 31.63
N VAL A 77 -38.41 -5.07 31.07
CA VAL A 77 -37.26 -5.64 31.81
C VAL A 77 -36.32 -4.54 32.29
N GLY A 78 -36.08 -3.56 31.47
CA GLY A 78 -35.12 -2.50 31.73
C GLY A 78 -34.74 -1.76 30.45
N GLY A 79 -33.60 -1.14 30.48
CA GLY A 79 -33.04 -0.44 29.31
C GLY A 79 -31.58 -0.04 29.54
N GLY A 80 -30.99 0.55 28.55
CA GLY A 80 -29.59 0.97 28.58
C GLY A 80 -29.17 1.72 27.32
N GLU A 81 -27.92 1.69 27.06
CA GLU A 81 -27.36 2.29 25.84
C GLU A 81 -26.52 1.30 25.03
N ILE A 82 -26.48 1.51 23.74
CA ILE A 82 -25.61 0.76 22.81
C ILE A 82 -24.17 1.22 23.02
N LEU A 83 -23.27 0.26 23.28
CA LEU A 83 -21.86 0.50 23.56
C LEU A 83 -20.97 0.15 22.36
N ASP A 84 -21.34 -0.92 21.62
CA ASP A 84 -20.60 -1.35 20.44
C ASP A 84 -21.57 -1.88 19.38
N ILE A 85 -21.59 -1.24 18.22
CA ILE A 85 -22.48 -1.61 17.10
C ILE A 85 -21.94 -2.76 16.26
N ASN A 86 -20.63 -3.09 16.38
CA ASN A 86 -19.96 -4.14 15.62
C ASN A 86 -18.88 -4.85 16.47
N PRO A 87 -19.29 -5.59 17.52
CA PRO A 87 -18.34 -6.23 18.45
C PRO A 87 -17.48 -7.28 17.74
N LYS A 88 -16.17 -7.24 17.97
CA LYS A 88 -15.17 -8.16 17.39
C LYS A 88 -14.91 -9.38 18.29
N LEU A 89 -14.95 -9.19 19.60
CA LEU A 89 -14.68 -10.27 20.53
C LEU A 89 -15.89 -11.20 20.70
N PRO A 90 -15.65 -12.50 20.94
CA PRO A 90 -16.71 -13.41 21.34
C PRO A 90 -17.29 -12.97 22.69
N ALA A 91 -18.56 -13.25 22.92
CA ALA A 91 -19.28 -12.79 24.13
C ALA A 91 -18.62 -13.23 25.45
N SER A 92 -17.85 -14.32 25.46
CA SER A 92 -17.12 -14.79 26.64
C SER A 92 -15.92 -13.91 27.04
N ARG A 93 -15.46 -13.04 26.15
CA ARG A 93 -14.33 -12.13 26.35
C ARG A 93 -14.69 -10.67 26.20
N ALA A 94 -15.91 -10.37 25.80
CA ALA A 94 -16.36 -9.01 25.52
C ALA A 94 -16.60 -8.23 26.83
N ILE A 95 -15.97 -7.06 26.92
CA ILE A 95 -16.20 -6.05 27.99
C ILE A 95 -16.46 -4.72 27.27
N PRO A 96 -17.63 -4.55 26.66
CA PRO A 96 -17.93 -3.37 25.86
C PRO A 96 -17.96 -2.10 26.71
N THR A 97 -17.29 -1.09 26.21
CA THR A 97 -17.31 0.29 26.71
C THR A 97 -17.28 1.24 25.52
N ARG A 98 -17.52 2.53 25.73
CA ARG A 98 -17.35 3.56 24.70
C ARG A 98 -15.93 4.09 24.60
N ASP A 99 -14.98 3.47 25.28
CA ASP A 99 -13.57 3.86 25.27
C ASP A 99 -12.96 3.59 23.88
N ILE A 100 -12.39 4.64 23.29
CA ILE A 100 -11.73 4.62 21.99
C ILE A 100 -10.56 3.62 21.98
N GLN A 101 -9.77 3.62 23.06
CA GLN A 101 -8.58 2.77 23.13
C GLN A 101 -8.95 1.29 23.13
N ARG A 102 -10.07 0.92 23.79
CA ARG A 102 -10.63 -0.44 23.71
C ARG A 102 -10.95 -0.81 22.25
N VAL A 103 -11.65 0.08 21.54
CA VAL A 103 -12.08 -0.15 20.15
C VAL A 103 -10.86 -0.33 19.23
N ILE A 104 -9.82 0.47 19.40
CA ILE A 104 -8.57 0.36 18.65
C ILE A 104 -7.86 -0.96 18.97
N ASN A 105 -7.71 -1.29 20.26
CA ASN A 105 -6.99 -2.50 20.71
C ASN A 105 -7.66 -3.79 20.24
N GLU A 106 -9.00 -3.85 20.25
CA GLU A 106 -9.74 -5.03 19.81
C GLU A 106 -9.69 -5.25 18.28
N ARG A 107 -9.45 -4.19 17.52
CA ARG A 107 -9.40 -4.25 16.04
C ARG A 107 -7.98 -4.32 15.49
N GLY A 108 -7.01 -3.86 16.25
CA GLY A 108 -5.64 -3.70 15.80
C GLY A 108 -5.48 -2.53 14.84
N TRP A 109 -6.08 -2.64 13.65
CA TRP A 109 -6.15 -1.61 12.62
C TRP A 109 -7.60 -1.17 12.41
N VAL A 110 -7.82 0.14 12.30
CA VAL A 110 -9.13 0.75 12.04
C VAL A 110 -8.93 2.05 11.25
N THR A 111 -9.83 2.34 10.32
CA THR A 111 -9.80 3.65 9.65
C THR A 111 -10.36 4.73 10.56
N SER A 112 -9.95 6.00 10.38
CA SER A 112 -10.51 7.12 11.13
C SER A 112 -12.02 7.27 10.91
N ALA A 113 -12.51 6.94 9.72
CA ALA A 113 -13.93 6.94 9.39
C ALA A 113 -14.70 5.86 10.15
N ASP A 114 -14.17 4.62 10.19
CA ASP A 114 -14.80 3.52 10.93
C ASP A 114 -14.74 3.78 12.45
N LEU A 115 -13.62 4.30 12.96
CA LEU A 115 -13.50 4.62 14.38
C LEU A 115 -14.51 5.69 14.78
N ARG A 116 -14.73 6.71 13.96
CA ARG A 116 -15.76 7.72 14.15
C ARG A 116 -17.17 7.09 14.18
N LEU A 117 -17.46 6.18 13.25
CA LEU A 117 -18.74 5.46 13.24
C LEU A 117 -18.92 4.61 14.50
N LEU A 118 -17.86 3.95 14.97
CA LEU A 118 -17.89 3.04 16.11
C LEU A 118 -17.90 3.73 17.49
N THR A 119 -17.47 4.99 17.56
CA THR A 119 -17.32 5.69 18.84
C THR A 119 -18.04 7.03 18.89
N GLY A 120 -18.39 7.59 17.74
CA GLY A 120 -18.89 8.96 17.60
C GLY A 120 -17.83 10.04 17.71
N ILE A 121 -16.53 9.67 17.86
CA ILE A 121 -15.42 10.60 18.11
C ILE A 121 -14.49 10.63 16.91
N ASN A 122 -14.12 11.83 16.51
CA ASN A 122 -13.14 12.04 15.44
C ASN A 122 -11.72 11.95 16.02
N VAL A 123 -10.88 11.09 15.43
CA VAL A 123 -9.48 10.92 15.80
C VAL A 123 -8.63 11.07 14.56
N GLU A 124 -7.58 11.89 14.65
CA GLU A 124 -6.65 12.05 13.53
C GLU A 124 -5.92 10.73 13.24
N PRO A 125 -5.82 10.35 11.96
CA PRO A 125 -5.14 9.13 11.57
C PRO A 125 -3.63 9.22 11.84
N MET A 126 -3.02 8.08 12.15
CA MET A 126 -1.57 7.97 12.36
C MET A 126 -0.83 7.72 11.04
N PHE A 127 -1.42 6.95 10.13
CA PHE A 127 -0.83 6.55 8.84
C PHE A 127 -1.89 6.66 7.75
N ASN A 128 -1.78 7.62 6.84
CA ASN A 128 -2.79 7.92 5.81
C ASN A 128 -4.19 8.10 6.44
N ASN A 129 -5.06 7.09 6.33
CA ASN A 129 -6.40 7.07 6.94
C ASN A 129 -6.51 6.07 8.10
N TRP A 130 -5.39 5.44 8.52
CA TRP A 130 -5.35 4.38 9.50
C TRP A 130 -4.98 4.86 10.90
N ILE A 131 -5.63 4.25 11.88
CA ILE A 131 -5.30 4.29 13.29
C ILE A 131 -4.96 2.85 13.70
N VAL A 132 -3.92 2.66 14.51
CA VAL A 132 -3.40 1.34 14.86
C VAL A 132 -3.13 1.24 16.36
N SER A 133 -3.35 0.06 16.92
CA SER A 133 -2.93 -0.24 18.29
C SER A 133 -1.40 -0.39 18.37
N PRO A 134 -0.76 -0.02 19.47
CA PRO A 134 0.70 -0.15 19.62
C PRO A 134 1.19 -1.57 19.33
N GLN A 135 0.48 -2.59 19.83
CA GLN A 135 0.86 -3.99 19.63
C GLN A 135 0.83 -4.44 18.16
N GLU A 136 -0.16 -3.99 17.38
CA GLU A 136 -0.25 -4.32 15.96
C GLU A 136 0.75 -3.51 15.14
N LEU A 137 1.08 -2.28 15.56
CA LEU A 137 2.14 -1.49 14.94
C LEU A 137 3.50 -2.19 15.10
N ASP A 138 3.83 -2.63 16.34
CA ASP A 138 5.08 -3.36 16.61
C ASP A 138 5.18 -4.63 15.77
N LYS A 139 4.11 -5.40 15.66
CA LYS A 139 4.06 -6.60 14.79
C LYS A 139 4.25 -6.25 13.31
N THR A 140 3.65 -5.16 12.86
CA THR A 140 3.76 -4.69 11.48
C THR A 140 5.19 -4.28 11.16
N ILE A 141 5.84 -3.50 12.05
CA ILE A 141 7.23 -3.10 11.90
C ILE A 141 8.14 -4.34 11.88
N ALA A 142 7.99 -5.24 12.85
CA ALA A 142 8.78 -6.47 12.91
C ALA A 142 8.62 -7.35 11.65
N HIS A 143 7.41 -7.43 11.11
CA HIS A 143 7.17 -8.13 9.85
C HIS A 143 7.89 -7.47 8.67
N ILE A 144 7.78 -6.15 8.53
CA ILE A 144 8.48 -5.37 7.49
C ILE A 144 9.98 -5.58 7.59
N GLU A 145 10.56 -5.46 8.79
CA GLU A 145 11.99 -5.69 9.05
C GLU A 145 12.42 -7.11 8.68
N SER A 146 11.62 -8.11 9.04
CA SER A 146 11.89 -9.51 8.70
C SER A 146 11.90 -9.75 7.18
N VAL A 147 10.98 -9.16 6.46
CA VAL A 147 10.93 -9.24 4.99
C VAL A 147 12.13 -8.51 4.38
N MET A 148 12.48 -7.34 4.89
CA MET A 148 13.63 -6.56 4.41
C MET A 148 14.98 -7.19 4.76
N ALA A 149 15.07 -8.02 5.81
CA ALA A 149 16.29 -8.72 6.21
C ALA A 149 16.75 -9.78 5.17
N THR A 150 15.92 -10.16 4.22
CA THR A 150 16.28 -11.11 3.14
C THR A 150 17.36 -10.59 2.20
N LYS A 151 17.78 -9.32 2.36
CA LYS A 151 18.90 -8.67 1.65
C LYS A 151 18.88 -8.82 0.11
N ASP A 152 17.71 -8.85 -0.51
CA ASP A 152 17.62 -8.76 -1.96
C ASP A 152 18.10 -7.35 -2.40
N PRO A 153 19.23 -7.24 -3.11
CA PRO A 153 19.72 -5.93 -3.56
C PRO A 153 18.72 -5.22 -4.50
N ASN A 154 17.77 -5.97 -5.07
CA ASN A 154 16.69 -5.42 -5.89
C ASN A 154 15.59 -4.78 -5.05
N GLY A 155 15.61 -4.94 -3.72
CA GLY A 155 14.53 -4.57 -2.84
C GLY A 155 13.31 -5.47 -3.01
N VAL A 156 12.29 -5.25 -2.18
CA VAL A 156 11.05 -6.01 -2.17
C VAL A 156 9.96 -5.23 -2.92
N ASP A 157 9.15 -5.91 -3.73
CA ASP A 157 8.04 -5.27 -4.44
C ASP A 157 7.02 -4.71 -3.44
N LEU A 158 6.67 -3.42 -3.56
CA LEU A 158 5.68 -2.77 -2.70
C LEU A 158 4.30 -3.46 -2.79
N ALA A 159 3.95 -4.03 -3.94
CA ALA A 159 2.70 -4.75 -4.12
C ALA A 159 2.61 -6.06 -3.32
N SER A 160 3.73 -6.56 -2.78
CA SER A 160 3.73 -7.72 -1.86
C SER A 160 3.31 -7.37 -0.44
N PHE A 161 3.25 -6.08 -0.11
CA PHE A 161 2.82 -5.58 1.18
C PHE A 161 1.34 -5.22 1.19
N THR A 162 0.68 -5.33 2.34
CA THR A 162 -0.70 -4.84 2.50
C THR A 162 -0.75 -3.32 2.48
N GLU A 163 -1.95 -2.76 2.37
CA GLU A 163 -2.15 -1.30 2.45
C GLU A 163 -1.64 -0.72 3.78
N GLN A 164 -1.87 -1.41 4.89
CA GLN A 164 -1.38 -1.01 6.22
C GLN A 164 0.15 -1.02 6.28
N HIS A 165 0.79 -2.09 5.77
CA HIS A 165 2.25 -2.15 5.70
C HIS A 165 2.81 -1.01 4.85
N SER A 166 2.21 -0.74 3.69
CA SER A 166 2.64 0.33 2.79
C SER A 166 2.51 1.71 3.44
N ALA A 167 1.46 1.94 4.23
CA ALA A 167 1.26 3.17 4.97
C ALA A 167 2.36 3.38 6.04
N VAL A 168 2.77 2.32 6.73
CA VAL A 168 3.89 2.38 7.70
C VAL A 168 5.23 2.57 6.97
N ILE A 169 5.49 1.81 5.90
CA ILE A 169 6.74 1.91 5.11
C ILE A 169 6.99 3.35 4.65
N SER A 170 5.93 4.06 4.23
CA SER A 170 6.05 5.45 3.75
C SER A 170 6.51 6.44 4.82
N THR A 171 6.43 6.09 6.11
CA THR A 171 6.85 6.93 7.22
C THR A 171 8.20 6.54 7.82
N LEU A 172 8.70 5.33 7.50
CA LEU A 172 9.98 4.84 8.02
C LEU A 172 11.15 5.46 7.24
N THR A 173 11.94 6.31 7.91
CA THR A 173 13.13 6.94 7.32
C THR A 173 14.25 5.96 6.98
N THR A 174 14.20 4.75 7.55
CA THR A 174 15.13 3.65 7.28
C THR A 174 14.85 2.93 5.96
N LEU A 175 13.72 3.22 5.32
CA LEU A 175 13.31 2.63 4.06
C LEU A 175 13.11 3.70 2.98
N SER A 176 13.28 3.31 1.74
CA SER A 176 13.01 4.14 0.57
C SER A 176 12.17 3.36 -0.44
N ILE A 177 11.24 4.06 -1.10
CA ILE A 177 10.42 3.49 -2.18
C ILE A 177 10.91 4.08 -3.50
N THR A 178 11.42 3.24 -4.38
CA THR A 178 11.87 3.64 -5.72
C THR A 178 11.38 2.61 -6.74
N ASP A 179 10.75 3.06 -7.82
CA ASP A 179 10.22 2.19 -8.89
C ASP A 179 9.27 1.09 -8.39
N GLY A 180 8.42 1.39 -7.41
CA GLY A 180 7.50 0.42 -6.81
C GLY A 180 8.17 -0.66 -5.95
N ARG A 181 9.43 -0.47 -5.57
CA ARG A 181 10.18 -1.38 -4.69
C ARG A 181 10.65 -0.68 -3.43
N VAL A 182 10.56 -1.41 -2.33
CA VAL A 182 11.02 -0.99 -1.00
C VAL A 182 12.48 -1.42 -0.83
N ARG A 183 13.35 -0.49 -0.44
CA ARG A 183 14.78 -0.72 -0.17
C ARG A 183 15.16 -0.12 1.17
N ILE A 184 16.23 -0.62 1.77
CA ILE A 184 16.81 0.02 2.96
C ILE A 184 17.43 1.36 2.53
N ALA A 185 17.07 2.45 3.17
CA ALA A 185 17.59 3.77 2.88
C ALA A 185 19.10 3.82 3.16
N GLY A 186 19.86 4.50 2.30
CA GLY A 186 21.31 4.63 2.47
C GLY A 186 22.13 3.36 2.15
N VAL A 187 21.49 2.25 1.78
CA VAL A 187 22.21 1.12 1.20
C VAL A 187 22.55 1.49 -0.25
N HIS A 188 23.81 1.65 -0.51
CA HIS A 188 24.34 1.93 -1.84
C HIS A 188 23.99 0.75 -2.75
N ASP A 189 23.34 0.99 -3.87
CA ASP A 189 23.14 -0.05 -4.89
C ASP A 189 24.49 -0.33 -5.56
N ALA A 190 25.18 -1.36 -5.08
CA ALA A 190 26.50 -1.76 -5.62
C ALA A 190 26.46 -2.00 -7.14
N LEU A 191 25.27 -2.21 -7.72
CA LEU A 191 25.11 -2.32 -9.16
C LEU A 191 25.39 -0.99 -9.88
N LEU A 192 25.09 0.16 -9.24
CA LEU A 192 25.37 1.49 -9.83
C LEU A 192 26.86 1.83 -9.86
N GLU A 193 27.69 1.06 -9.13
CA GLU A 193 29.16 1.13 -9.15
C GLU A 193 29.78 -0.07 -9.87
N HIS A 194 28.97 -0.88 -10.57
CA HIS A 194 29.49 -2.06 -11.26
C HIS A 194 30.52 -1.65 -12.30
N PRO A 195 31.74 -2.33 -12.35
CA PRO A 195 32.82 -1.97 -13.27
C PRO A 195 32.42 -1.94 -14.74
N ILE A 196 31.33 -2.60 -15.12
CA ILE A 196 30.79 -2.58 -16.48
C ILE A 196 30.41 -1.17 -16.94
N ILE A 197 29.98 -0.29 -16.04
CA ILE A 197 29.56 1.08 -16.37
C ILE A 197 30.80 1.86 -16.86
N GLU A 198 31.87 1.84 -16.08
CA GLU A 198 33.11 2.51 -16.48
C GLU A 198 33.75 1.88 -17.72
N ARG A 199 33.64 0.54 -17.86
CA ARG A 199 34.15 -0.16 -19.02
C ARG A 199 33.43 0.29 -20.29
N LEU A 200 32.11 0.24 -20.31
CA LEU A 200 31.29 0.65 -21.46
C LEU A 200 31.43 2.15 -21.75
N ALA A 201 31.57 2.99 -20.71
CA ALA A 201 31.83 4.42 -20.89
C ALA A 201 33.19 4.66 -21.60
N ARG A 202 34.23 3.90 -21.25
CA ARG A 202 35.57 3.98 -21.85
C ARG A 202 35.59 3.44 -23.28
N GLU A 203 34.88 2.36 -23.55
CA GLU A 203 34.72 1.75 -24.86
C GLU A 203 33.86 2.62 -25.81
N ALA A 204 33.12 3.57 -25.26
CA ALA A 204 32.32 4.57 -25.97
C ALA A 204 31.42 3.98 -27.06
N CYS A 205 31.62 4.36 -28.32
CA CYS A 205 30.81 3.94 -29.45
C CYS A 205 31.17 2.55 -30.03
N ALA A 206 32.17 1.85 -29.48
CA ALA A 206 32.63 0.53 -29.97
C ALA A 206 32.76 -0.49 -28.82
N PRO A 207 31.67 -0.73 -28.04
CA PRO A 207 31.75 -1.59 -26.86
C PRO A 207 31.91 -3.07 -27.21
N ASN A 208 32.63 -3.79 -26.35
CA ASN A 208 32.61 -5.24 -26.34
C ASN A 208 31.34 -5.76 -25.62
N PRO A 209 30.82 -6.93 -26.05
CA PRO A 209 29.67 -7.54 -25.39
C PRO A 209 29.87 -7.68 -23.87
N PRO A 210 28.90 -7.31 -23.03
CA PRO A 210 29.02 -7.49 -21.60
C PRO A 210 28.80 -8.96 -21.23
N THR A 211 29.86 -9.65 -20.83
CA THR A 211 29.86 -11.09 -20.45
C THR A 211 29.97 -11.31 -18.95
N ASP A 212 30.29 -10.27 -18.21
CA ASP A 212 30.62 -10.24 -16.78
C ASP A 212 29.49 -9.75 -15.89
N ILE A 213 28.28 -9.61 -16.46
CA ILE A 213 27.07 -9.14 -15.79
C ILE A 213 25.85 -9.87 -16.35
N SER A 214 24.86 -10.13 -15.50
CA SER A 214 23.63 -10.83 -15.92
C SER A 214 22.68 -9.93 -16.72
N PRO A 215 21.88 -10.50 -17.65
CA PRO A 215 20.89 -9.72 -18.42
C PRO A 215 19.86 -8.95 -17.55
N PRO A 216 19.39 -9.46 -16.39
CA PRO A 216 18.53 -8.66 -15.51
C PRO A 216 19.22 -7.42 -14.93
N GLU A 217 20.51 -7.53 -14.58
CA GLU A 217 21.30 -6.41 -14.04
C GLU A 217 21.55 -5.34 -15.11
N LEU A 218 21.86 -5.76 -16.35
CA LEU A 218 21.98 -4.83 -17.48
C LEU A 218 20.69 -4.02 -17.70
N ARG A 219 19.53 -4.69 -17.64
CA ARG A 219 18.23 -3.99 -17.78
C ARG A 219 17.96 -3.01 -16.63
N ARG A 220 18.46 -3.32 -15.41
CA ARG A 220 18.37 -2.36 -14.28
C ARG A 220 19.23 -1.13 -14.53
N LEU A 221 20.46 -1.30 -15.00
CA LEU A 221 21.35 -0.19 -15.36
C LEU A 221 20.76 0.65 -16.50
N ALA A 222 20.12 0.02 -17.47
CA ALA A 222 19.39 0.73 -18.52
C ALA A 222 18.18 1.50 -17.98
N LYS A 223 17.42 0.92 -17.06
CA LYS A 223 16.31 1.61 -16.38
C LYS A 223 16.78 2.79 -15.52
N ALA A 224 17.98 2.69 -14.95
CA ALA A 224 18.64 3.79 -14.25
C ALA A 224 19.21 4.88 -15.19
N GLY A 225 19.10 4.69 -16.52
CA GLY A 225 19.57 5.66 -17.51
C GLY A 225 21.07 5.67 -17.76
N LEU A 226 21.82 4.70 -17.20
CA LEU A 226 23.27 4.61 -17.35
C LEU A 226 23.69 3.90 -18.65
N LEU A 227 22.90 2.91 -19.04
CA LEU A 227 23.11 2.12 -20.25
C LEU A 227 21.88 2.17 -21.16
N PHE A 228 22.04 1.75 -22.40
CA PHE A 228 20.93 1.41 -23.28
C PHE A 228 21.29 0.22 -24.17
N GLU A 229 20.26 -0.51 -24.59
CA GLU A 229 20.41 -1.63 -25.52
C GLU A 229 19.72 -1.28 -26.84
N ARG A 230 20.40 -1.56 -27.96
CA ARG A 230 19.83 -1.43 -29.30
C ARG A 230 20.37 -2.51 -30.22
N GLU A 231 19.46 -3.25 -30.85
CA GLU A 231 19.82 -4.31 -31.81
C GLU A 231 20.80 -5.35 -31.28
N GLY A 232 20.70 -5.67 -29.95
CA GLY A 232 21.55 -6.64 -29.26
C GLY A 232 22.88 -6.09 -28.76
N GLU A 233 23.19 -4.81 -28.99
CA GLU A 233 24.40 -4.16 -28.52
C GLU A 233 24.11 -3.25 -27.31
N TRP A 234 24.96 -3.30 -26.29
CA TRP A 234 24.87 -2.51 -25.07
C TRP A 234 25.83 -1.35 -25.07
N PHE A 235 25.35 -0.16 -24.81
CA PHE A 235 26.15 1.08 -24.78
C PHE A 235 25.98 1.82 -23.48
N HIS A 236 27.01 2.54 -23.06
CA HIS A 236 26.91 3.57 -22.05
C HIS A 236 26.18 4.80 -22.64
N ILE A 237 25.46 5.56 -21.80
CA ILE A 237 24.68 6.71 -22.25
C ILE A 237 25.53 7.76 -22.97
N THR A 238 26.80 7.93 -22.63
CA THR A 238 27.75 8.84 -23.28
C THR A 238 28.02 8.51 -24.75
N ALA A 239 27.89 7.24 -25.15
CA ALA A 239 27.97 6.86 -26.54
C ALA A 239 26.88 7.48 -27.40
N LEU A 240 25.67 7.65 -26.83
CA LEU A 240 24.56 8.33 -27.49
C LEU A 240 24.83 9.84 -27.63
N GLU A 241 25.42 10.46 -26.62
CA GLU A 241 25.80 11.87 -26.65
C GLU A 241 26.85 12.13 -27.76
N THR A 242 27.86 11.26 -27.83
CA THR A 242 28.88 11.31 -28.89
C THR A 242 28.27 11.11 -30.27
N ALA A 243 27.37 10.11 -30.42
CA ALA A 243 26.70 9.85 -31.68
C ALA A 243 25.80 11.02 -32.11
N GLN A 244 25.10 11.67 -31.15
CA GLN A 244 24.28 12.86 -31.40
C GLN A 244 25.13 14.05 -31.85
N GLN A 245 26.25 14.28 -31.20
CA GLN A 245 27.16 15.36 -31.56
C GLN A 245 27.74 15.14 -32.98
N THR A 246 28.17 13.91 -33.28
CA THR A 246 28.65 13.55 -34.63
C THR A 246 27.56 13.74 -35.69
N ALA A 247 26.30 13.39 -35.39
CA ALA A 247 25.20 13.62 -36.32
C ALA A 247 24.96 15.11 -36.58
N ARG A 248 25.04 15.96 -35.55
CA ARG A 248 24.96 17.42 -35.68
C ARG A 248 26.05 17.99 -36.59
N GLU A 249 27.30 17.54 -36.41
CA GLU A 249 28.45 17.95 -37.21
C GLU A 249 28.27 17.59 -38.67
N LEU A 250 27.88 16.36 -38.95
CA LEU A 250 27.58 15.91 -40.35
C LEU A 250 26.46 16.68 -40.99
N LEU A 251 25.39 16.99 -40.25
CA LEU A 251 24.28 17.79 -40.74
C LEU A 251 24.63 19.26 -40.94
N ALA A 252 25.59 19.79 -40.19
CA ALA A 252 26.14 21.14 -40.41
C ALA A 252 26.94 21.22 -41.71
N ILE A 253 27.57 20.11 -42.13
CA ILE A 253 28.31 20.02 -43.39
C ILE A 253 27.33 19.86 -44.59
N SER A 254 26.28 19.04 -44.43
CA SER A 254 25.27 18.77 -45.46
C SER A 254 23.89 18.77 -44.87
N ALA A 255 23.10 19.81 -45.12
CA ALA A 255 21.73 19.92 -44.64
C ALA A 255 20.76 18.90 -45.28
N GLU A 256 21.16 18.31 -46.42
CA GLU A 256 20.35 17.25 -47.09
C GLU A 256 20.41 15.92 -46.34
N GLY A 257 21.38 15.74 -45.45
CA GLY A 257 21.58 14.55 -44.62
C GLY A 257 22.94 13.90 -44.82
N PHE A 258 23.16 12.80 -44.06
CA PHE A 258 24.37 12.00 -44.12
C PHE A 258 24.04 10.52 -44.37
N THR A 259 24.97 9.82 -44.96
CA THR A 259 24.91 8.37 -45.21
C THR A 259 25.41 7.61 -43.99
N MET A 260 25.04 6.32 -43.86
CA MET A 260 25.60 5.43 -42.82
C MET A 260 27.14 5.27 -42.95
N SER A 261 27.70 5.37 -44.13
CA SER A 261 29.17 5.32 -44.30
C SER A 261 29.83 6.53 -43.69
N GLN A 262 29.33 7.73 -43.96
CA GLN A 262 29.83 8.97 -43.34
C GLN A 262 29.72 8.96 -41.84
N PHE A 263 28.59 8.51 -41.29
CA PHE A 263 28.40 8.41 -39.84
C PHE A 263 29.37 7.42 -39.19
N ARG A 264 29.52 6.25 -39.77
CA ARG A 264 30.48 5.22 -39.34
C ARG A 264 31.90 5.73 -39.35
N GLU A 265 32.34 6.40 -40.40
CA GLU A 265 33.67 6.96 -40.55
C GLU A 265 33.93 8.08 -39.55
N ALA A 266 32.98 8.98 -39.36
CA ALA A 266 33.07 10.07 -38.40
C ALA A 266 33.15 9.57 -36.95
N LEU A 267 32.46 8.49 -36.59
CA LEU A 267 32.55 7.84 -35.29
C LEU A 267 33.76 6.94 -35.12
N GLY A 268 34.47 6.58 -36.21
CA GLY A 268 35.60 5.65 -36.17
C GLY A 268 35.25 4.22 -35.78
N VAL A 269 33.99 3.77 -36.07
CA VAL A 269 33.50 2.47 -35.63
C VAL A 269 33.14 1.55 -36.79
N THR A 270 32.84 0.29 -36.50
CA THR A 270 32.33 -0.67 -37.48
C THR A 270 30.81 -0.49 -37.70
N ARG A 271 30.29 -1.07 -38.80
CA ARG A 271 28.85 -1.07 -39.07
C ARG A 271 28.03 -1.70 -37.94
N LYS A 272 28.60 -2.70 -37.25
CA LYS A 272 28.00 -3.39 -36.11
C LYS A 272 27.58 -2.40 -35.02
N HIS A 273 28.34 -1.37 -34.74
CA HIS A 273 28.06 -0.37 -33.72
C HIS A 273 27.37 0.88 -34.28
N ALA A 274 27.75 1.29 -35.51
CA ALA A 274 27.14 2.49 -36.13
C ALA A 274 25.63 2.35 -36.38
N VAL A 275 25.18 1.15 -36.78
CA VAL A 275 23.73 0.92 -37.07
C VAL A 275 22.88 1.03 -35.83
N PRO A 276 23.16 0.34 -34.72
CA PRO A 276 22.42 0.52 -33.46
C PRO A 276 22.39 1.96 -32.96
N LEU A 277 23.53 2.66 -32.96
CA LEU A 277 23.59 4.06 -32.53
C LEU A 277 22.71 4.97 -33.38
N ALA A 278 22.75 4.82 -34.70
CA ALA A 278 21.89 5.59 -35.60
C ALA A 278 20.41 5.24 -35.44
N SER A 279 20.09 3.95 -35.21
CA SER A 279 18.72 3.51 -34.91
C SER A 279 18.19 4.09 -33.60
N GLU A 280 19.07 4.24 -32.59
CA GLU A 280 18.69 4.86 -31.31
C GLU A 280 18.48 6.38 -31.47
N LEU A 281 19.31 7.07 -32.25
CA LEU A 281 19.07 8.48 -32.60
C LEU A 281 17.72 8.69 -33.32
N ASP A 282 17.37 7.79 -34.24
CA ASP A 282 16.07 7.81 -34.93
C ASP A 282 14.92 7.56 -33.94
N ALA A 283 15.03 6.57 -33.03
CA ALA A 283 14.02 6.24 -32.04
C ALA A 283 13.77 7.38 -31.05
N ARG A 284 14.80 8.13 -30.70
CA ARG A 284 14.68 9.31 -29.81
C ARG A 284 14.23 10.58 -30.56
N GLY A 285 14.06 10.50 -31.87
CA GLY A 285 13.63 11.62 -32.70
C GLY A 285 14.71 12.68 -32.96
N MET A 286 15.98 12.31 -32.76
CA MET A 286 17.12 13.17 -33.04
C MET A 286 17.45 13.18 -34.53
N THR A 287 17.30 12.03 -35.20
CA THR A 287 17.42 11.91 -36.66
C THR A 287 16.18 11.21 -37.25
N ARG A 288 16.06 11.23 -38.53
CA ARG A 288 15.06 10.45 -39.28
C ARG A 288 15.68 9.89 -40.57
N ARG A 289 15.36 8.64 -40.88
CA ARG A 289 15.79 8.02 -42.13
C ARG A 289 14.94 8.51 -43.29
N ARG A 290 15.59 8.92 -44.38
CA ARG A 290 14.98 9.32 -45.64
C ARG A 290 15.74 8.65 -46.80
N GLY A 291 15.26 7.48 -47.23
CA GLY A 291 16.00 6.67 -48.20
C GLY A 291 17.33 6.15 -47.60
N ASP A 292 18.43 6.46 -48.27
CA ASP A 292 19.80 6.11 -47.83
C ASP A 292 20.42 7.18 -46.89
N LEU A 293 19.75 8.32 -46.76
CA LEU A 293 20.24 9.41 -45.88
C LEU A 293 19.51 9.43 -44.56
N ARG A 294 20.19 9.97 -43.53
CA ARG A 294 19.60 10.44 -42.29
C ARG A 294 19.61 11.96 -42.25
N ILE A 295 18.47 12.53 -41.94
CA ILE A 295 18.23 13.96 -41.84
C ILE A 295 17.94 14.35 -40.41
N ALA A 296 17.99 15.64 -40.11
CA ALA A 296 17.63 16.16 -38.78
C ALA A 296 16.22 15.73 -38.35
N GLY A 297 16.09 15.27 -37.14
CA GLY A 297 14.84 15.00 -36.45
C GLY A 297 14.37 16.21 -35.65
N PRO A 298 13.15 16.17 -35.07
CA PRO A 298 12.58 17.29 -34.34
C PRO A 298 13.25 17.57 -32.98
N LYS A 299 14.13 16.67 -32.50
CA LYS A 299 14.80 16.76 -31.19
C LYS A 299 16.32 16.84 -31.28
N LEU A 300 16.87 17.09 -32.46
CA LEU A 300 18.33 17.17 -32.65
C LEU A 300 18.95 18.40 -31.99
#